data_19c957b91ea0446cd1d4983dbfe9f340
#
_entry.id   19c957b91ea0446cd1d4983dbfe9f340
#
_cell.length_a   1.000
_cell.length_b   1.000
_cell.length_c   1.000
_cell.angle_alpha   90.00
_cell.angle_beta   90.00
_cell.angle_gamma   90.00
#
_symmetry.space_group_name_H-M   'P 1'
#
loop_
_entity.id
_entity.type
_entity.pdbx_description
1 polymer ?
#
loop_
_entity_poly.entity_id
_entity_poly.type
_entity_poly.pdbx_seq_one_letter_code
_entity_poly.pdbx_strand_id
1 'polypeptide(L)'
;MKQRVLQFLHALTAHLNESDHAFVRRFLAEGERGLFYAMDVIDQRHALHTAYTALELAHKKTGVDEIFLVRIALLHDVGRVKGDLSLLGKVAVVLLNRFLPHFSRRHASLSRDGAFGFWRHALYVYYHHAEIGSEKLRLLGCSREASVVRLHHASPTAGDSMELQLLRQADSLN
;
A
#
# COMPACT_ATOMS: atom_id res chain seq x y z
N MET A 1 -15.59 14.06 0.34
CA MET A 1 -15.15 14.60 1.64
C MET A 1 -15.50 13.68 2.81
N LYS A 2 -16.76 13.27 3.00
CA LYS A 2 -17.19 12.38 4.12
C LYS A 2 -16.43 11.06 4.19
N GLN A 3 -16.16 10.40 3.06
CA GLN A 3 -15.47 9.11 3.02
C GLN A 3 -14.01 9.21 3.52
N ARG A 4 -13.28 10.26 3.16
CA ARG A 4 -11.90 10.50 3.65
C ARG A 4 -11.83 10.83 5.15
N VAL A 5 -12.87 11.48 5.69
CA VAL A 5 -12.97 11.73 7.14
C VAL A 5 -13.24 10.43 7.89
N LEU A 6 -14.10 9.56 7.36
CA LEU A 6 -14.34 8.23 7.94
C LEU A 6 -13.09 7.35 7.87
N GLN A 7 -12.35 7.34 6.75
CA GLN A 7 -11.06 6.66 6.64
C GLN A 7 -10.05 7.16 7.68
N PHE A 8 -10.00 8.47 7.90
CA PHE A 8 -9.14 9.07 8.94
C PHE A 8 -9.55 8.63 10.36
N LEU A 9 -10.85 8.62 10.67
CA LEU A 9 -11.35 8.16 11.98
C LEU A 9 -11.07 6.64 12.19
N HIS A 10 -11.24 5.83 11.15
CA HIS A 10 -10.88 4.41 11.20
C HIS A 10 -9.37 4.19 11.39
N ALA A 11 -8.55 5.07 10.84
CA ALA A 11 -7.10 5.04 11.04
C ALA A 11 -6.69 5.31 12.50
N LEU A 12 -7.43 6.18 13.22
CA LEU A 12 -7.16 6.48 14.64
C LEU A 12 -7.40 5.28 15.58
N THR A 13 -8.30 4.38 15.21
CA THR A 13 -8.66 3.18 15.99
C THR A 13 -8.12 1.89 15.35
N ALA A 14 -7.19 2.01 14.41
CA ALA A 14 -6.66 0.87 13.69
C ALA A 14 -5.97 -0.10 14.67
N HIS A 15 -6.45 -1.33 14.70
CA HIS A 15 -5.82 -2.46 15.36
C HIS A 15 -6.16 -3.72 14.55
N LEU A 16 -5.31 -4.73 14.61
CA LEU A 16 -5.58 -6.02 14.03
C LEU A 16 -6.11 -6.95 15.12
N ASN A 17 -7.16 -7.68 14.82
CA ASN A 17 -7.68 -8.74 15.68
C ASN A 17 -7.13 -10.12 15.25
N GLU A 18 -7.44 -11.17 16.01
CA GLU A 18 -6.92 -12.52 15.74
C GLU A 18 -7.40 -13.08 14.38
N SER A 19 -8.61 -12.73 13.92
CA SER A 19 -9.08 -13.15 12.59
C SER A 19 -8.29 -12.48 11.45
N ASP A 20 -7.87 -11.22 11.65
CA ASP A 20 -6.99 -10.52 10.69
C ASP A 20 -5.61 -11.20 10.62
N HIS A 21 -5.04 -11.52 11.78
CA HIS A 21 -3.77 -12.26 11.84
C HIS A 21 -3.87 -13.65 11.20
N ALA A 22 -4.99 -14.37 11.43
CA ALA A 22 -5.24 -15.67 10.80
C ALA A 22 -5.35 -15.53 9.27
N PHE A 23 -6.03 -14.49 8.78
CA PHE A 23 -6.14 -14.19 7.35
C PHE A 23 -4.76 -13.92 6.73
N VAL A 24 -3.95 -13.08 7.35
CA VAL A 24 -2.58 -12.81 6.90
C VAL A 24 -1.73 -14.09 6.88
N ARG A 25 -1.80 -14.92 7.93
CA ARG A 25 -1.08 -16.20 7.99
C ARG A 25 -1.52 -17.19 6.91
N ARG A 26 -2.78 -17.17 6.51
CA ARG A 26 -3.32 -18.05 5.46
C ARG A 26 -2.74 -17.75 4.09
N PHE A 27 -2.53 -16.48 3.75
CA PHE A 27 -2.17 -16.05 2.39
C PHE A 27 -0.70 -15.67 2.22
N LEU A 28 0.00 -15.29 3.28
CA LEU A 28 1.39 -14.83 3.20
C LEU A 28 2.37 -15.84 3.81
N ALA A 29 3.47 -16.10 3.11
CA ALA A 29 4.62 -16.84 3.64
C ALA A 29 5.36 -16.03 4.72
N GLU A 30 6.26 -16.65 5.47
CA GLU A 30 6.95 -16.03 6.62
C GLU A 30 7.67 -14.72 6.24
N GLY A 31 8.46 -14.71 5.18
CA GLY A 31 9.16 -13.51 4.72
C GLY A 31 8.22 -12.39 4.30
N GLU A 32 7.12 -12.72 3.62
CA GLU A 32 6.09 -11.76 3.23
C GLU A 32 5.35 -11.18 4.43
N ARG A 33 5.05 -12.03 5.44
CA ARG A 33 4.47 -11.57 6.73
C ARG A 33 5.41 -10.59 7.43
N GLY A 34 6.73 -10.82 7.36
CA GLY A 34 7.74 -9.87 7.86
C GLY A 34 7.59 -8.49 7.22
N LEU A 35 7.41 -8.42 5.90
CA LEU A 35 7.17 -7.16 5.19
C LEU A 35 5.83 -6.52 5.59
N PHE A 36 4.76 -7.32 5.66
CA PHE A 36 3.43 -6.83 6.05
C PHE A 36 3.43 -6.22 7.46
N TYR A 37 4.01 -6.91 8.44
CA TYR A 37 4.06 -6.44 9.82
C TYR A 37 5.10 -5.33 10.07
N ALA A 38 6.01 -5.08 9.12
CA ALA A 38 6.90 -3.92 9.16
C ALA A 38 6.17 -2.61 8.79
N MET A 39 5.00 -2.67 8.16
CA MET A 39 4.16 -1.50 7.92
C MET A 39 3.59 -0.93 9.23
N ASP A 40 3.19 0.35 9.21
CA ASP A 40 2.37 0.92 10.26
C ASP A 40 1.01 0.20 10.34
N VAL A 41 0.42 0.11 11.54
CA VAL A 41 -0.87 -0.59 11.76
C VAL A 41 -2.00 -0.02 10.89
N ILE A 42 -1.94 1.25 10.55
CA ILE A 42 -2.90 1.92 9.65
C ILE A 42 -2.78 1.36 8.23
N ASP A 43 -1.54 1.21 7.73
CA ASP A 43 -1.29 0.64 6.40
C ASP A 43 -1.61 -0.86 6.37
N GLN A 44 -1.34 -1.60 7.46
CA GLN A 44 -1.76 -2.99 7.61
C GLN A 44 -3.29 -3.13 7.53
N ARG A 45 -4.04 -2.27 8.23
CA ARG A 45 -5.51 -2.25 8.19
C ARG A 45 -6.02 -1.89 6.80
N HIS A 46 -5.42 -0.90 6.14
CA HIS A 46 -5.75 -0.54 4.76
C HIS A 46 -5.54 -1.72 3.80
N ALA A 47 -4.39 -2.38 3.88
CA ALA A 47 -4.08 -3.54 3.05
C ALA A 47 -5.07 -4.71 3.27
N LEU A 48 -5.53 -4.95 4.51
CA LEU A 48 -6.57 -5.94 4.80
C LEU A 48 -7.92 -5.56 4.17
N HIS A 49 -8.36 -4.30 4.33
CA HIS A 49 -9.61 -3.85 3.70
C HIS A 49 -9.53 -3.94 2.19
N THR A 50 -8.40 -3.56 1.59
CA THR A 50 -8.16 -3.72 0.16
C THR A 50 -8.23 -5.19 -0.27
N ALA A 51 -7.69 -6.12 0.52
CA ALA A 51 -7.76 -7.55 0.22
C ALA A 51 -9.20 -8.10 0.29
N TYR A 52 -9.99 -7.71 1.30
CA TYR A 52 -11.39 -8.12 1.40
C TYR A 52 -12.22 -7.56 0.25
N THR A 53 -12.08 -6.27 -0.06
CA THR A 53 -12.76 -5.64 -1.20
C THR A 53 -12.36 -6.28 -2.52
N ALA A 54 -11.09 -6.61 -2.71
CA ALA A 54 -10.60 -7.29 -3.91
C ALA A 54 -11.26 -8.66 -4.10
N LEU A 55 -11.42 -9.45 -3.03
CA LEU A 55 -12.13 -10.73 -3.07
C LEU A 55 -13.61 -10.54 -3.45
N GLU A 56 -14.30 -9.57 -2.86
CA GLU A 56 -15.71 -9.27 -3.21
C GLU A 56 -15.88 -8.90 -4.69
N LEU A 57 -14.91 -8.16 -5.24
CA LEU A 57 -14.90 -7.81 -6.66
C LEU A 57 -14.59 -9.02 -7.55
N ALA A 58 -13.68 -9.90 -7.10
CA ALA A 58 -13.29 -11.12 -7.81
C ALA A 58 -14.44 -12.12 -7.96
N HIS A 59 -15.28 -12.30 -6.92
CA HIS A 59 -16.45 -13.20 -6.97
C HIS A 59 -17.42 -12.88 -8.12
N LYS A 60 -17.37 -11.68 -8.69
CA LYS A 60 -18.19 -11.24 -9.83
C LYS A 60 -17.50 -11.47 -11.19
N LYS A 61 -16.31 -12.08 -11.19
CA LYS A 61 -15.46 -12.27 -12.37
C LYS A 61 -15.06 -13.75 -12.50
N THR A 62 -14.82 -14.18 -13.72
CA THR A 62 -14.28 -15.51 -14.01
C THR A 62 -12.80 -15.40 -14.37
N GLY A 63 -12.02 -16.44 -14.04
CA GLY A 63 -10.61 -16.53 -14.43
C GLY A 63 -9.63 -15.69 -13.59
N VAL A 64 -10.05 -15.21 -12.41
CA VAL A 64 -9.20 -14.49 -11.46
C VAL A 64 -8.47 -15.49 -10.56
N ASP A 65 -7.16 -15.32 -10.40
CA ASP A 65 -6.37 -16.01 -9.38
C ASP A 65 -6.58 -15.30 -8.03
N GLU A 66 -7.61 -15.73 -7.28
CA GLU A 66 -7.99 -15.09 -6.01
C GLU A 66 -6.88 -15.16 -4.96
N ILE A 67 -6.10 -16.24 -4.92
CA ILE A 67 -4.99 -16.36 -3.97
C ILE A 67 -3.92 -15.32 -4.27
N PHE A 68 -3.55 -15.20 -5.53
CA PHE A 68 -2.60 -14.19 -5.99
C PHE A 68 -3.13 -12.77 -5.76
N LEU A 69 -4.41 -12.52 -6.05
CA LEU A 69 -5.06 -11.21 -5.84
C LEU A 69 -5.01 -10.78 -4.37
N VAL A 70 -5.33 -11.68 -3.42
CA VAL A 70 -5.24 -11.40 -1.99
C VAL A 70 -3.81 -11.10 -1.58
N ARG A 71 -2.83 -11.89 -2.06
CA ARG A 71 -1.42 -11.66 -1.74
C ARG A 71 -0.94 -10.30 -2.20
N ILE A 72 -1.20 -9.91 -3.46
CA ILE A 72 -0.80 -8.59 -3.95
C ILE A 72 -1.55 -7.46 -3.23
N ALA A 73 -2.80 -7.66 -2.83
CA ALA A 73 -3.56 -6.67 -2.05
C ALA A 73 -3.00 -6.49 -0.63
N LEU A 74 -2.56 -7.56 0.04
CA LEU A 74 -1.89 -7.47 1.34
C LEU A 74 -0.50 -6.83 1.26
N LEU A 75 0.16 -6.91 0.10
CA LEU A 75 1.56 -6.54 -0.09
C LEU A 75 1.76 -5.24 -0.90
N HIS A 76 0.69 -4.61 -1.43
CA HIS A 76 0.84 -3.47 -2.35
C HIS A 76 1.57 -2.27 -1.73
N ASP A 77 1.41 -2.08 -0.42
CA ASP A 77 1.95 -0.94 0.33
C ASP A 77 3.18 -1.27 1.20
N VAL A 78 3.79 -2.47 1.10
CA VAL A 78 4.96 -2.89 1.91
C VAL A 78 6.22 -2.04 1.68
N GLY A 79 6.19 -1.14 0.73
CA GLY A 79 7.22 -0.11 0.56
C GLY A 79 7.23 0.91 1.68
N ARG A 80 6.09 1.13 2.35
CA ARG A 80 5.94 2.00 3.54
C ARG A 80 6.29 1.21 4.79
N VAL A 81 7.09 1.80 5.68
CA VAL A 81 7.48 1.15 6.95
C VAL A 81 7.06 2.02 8.12
N LYS A 82 6.83 1.38 9.24
CA LYS A 82 6.58 2.07 10.51
C LYS A 82 7.70 3.06 10.80
N GLY A 83 7.33 4.32 11.06
CA GLY A 83 8.28 5.41 11.32
C GLY A 83 8.64 6.24 10.08
N ASP A 84 8.24 5.87 8.87
CA ASP A 84 8.41 6.73 7.68
C ASP A 84 7.50 7.97 7.76
N LEU A 85 6.28 7.80 8.27
CA LEU A 85 5.27 8.84 8.40
C LEU A 85 4.39 8.60 9.62
N SER A 86 4.24 9.62 10.47
CA SER A 86 3.14 9.66 11.44
C SER A 86 1.80 9.86 10.71
N LEU A 87 0.67 9.59 11.37
CA LEU A 87 -0.66 9.83 10.81
C LEU A 87 -0.84 11.28 10.33
N LEU A 88 -0.43 12.26 11.14
CA LEU A 88 -0.45 13.67 10.74
C LEU A 88 0.48 13.95 9.56
N GLY A 89 1.63 13.26 9.52
CA GLY A 89 2.57 13.30 8.40
C GLY A 89 1.94 12.80 7.09
N LYS A 90 1.21 11.68 7.14
CA LYS A 90 0.48 11.14 5.97
C LYS A 90 -0.53 12.15 5.44
N VAL A 91 -1.33 12.77 6.31
CA VAL A 91 -2.29 13.80 5.92
C VAL A 91 -1.59 15.00 5.30
N ALA A 92 -0.52 15.50 5.92
CA ALA A 92 0.23 16.65 5.42
C ALA A 92 0.86 16.39 4.05
N VAL A 93 1.46 15.20 3.83
CA VAL A 93 2.02 14.80 2.52
C VAL A 93 0.95 14.73 1.44
N VAL A 94 -0.22 14.15 1.74
CA VAL A 94 -1.36 14.08 0.80
C VAL A 94 -1.85 15.48 0.44
N LEU A 95 -2.02 16.38 1.43
CA LEU A 95 -2.43 17.76 1.20
C LEU A 95 -1.37 18.53 0.39
N LEU A 96 -0.09 18.39 0.75
CA LEU A 96 1.01 19.03 0.03
C LEU A 96 1.05 18.57 -1.44
N ASN A 97 0.91 17.26 -1.68
CA ASN A 97 0.83 16.73 -3.05
C ASN A 97 -0.40 17.24 -3.80
N ARG A 98 -1.54 17.41 -3.10
CA ARG A 98 -2.79 17.88 -3.73
C ARG A 98 -2.71 19.34 -4.15
N PHE A 99 -2.08 20.19 -3.35
CA PHE A 99 -2.05 21.64 -3.59
C PHE A 99 -0.75 22.12 -4.24
N LEU A 100 0.36 21.46 -3.99
CA LEU A 100 1.69 21.84 -4.46
C LEU A 100 2.49 20.64 -5.02
N PRO A 101 1.98 19.93 -6.05
CA PRO A 101 2.56 18.67 -6.54
C PRO A 101 4.00 18.82 -7.06
N HIS A 102 4.31 19.91 -7.76
CA HIS A 102 5.66 20.16 -8.26
C HIS A 102 6.66 20.44 -7.13
N PHE A 103 6.23 21.20 -6.12
CA PHE A 103 7.04 21.47 -4.92
C PHE A 103 7.32 20.16 -4.16
N SER A 104 6.29 19.36 -3.88
CA SER A 104 6.43 18.13 -3.12
C SER A 104 7.37 17.12 -3.82
N ARG A 105 7.25 16.95 -5.14
CA ARG A 105 8.16 16.09 -5.93
C ARG A 105 9.60 16.58 -5.90
N ARG A 106 9.81 17.89 -6.08
CA ARG A 106 11.17 18.47 -6.10
C ARG A 106 11.90 18.32 -4.77
N HIS A 107 11.18 18.27 -3.64
CA HIS A 107 11.74 18.19 -2.31
C HIS A 107 11.78 16.77 -1.74
N ALA A 108 11.27 15.77 -2.45
CA ALA A 108 11.40 14.36 -2.09
C ALA A 108 12.89 13.95 -2.10
N SER A 109 13.36 13.28 -1.05
CA SER A 109 14.75 12.83 -0.92
C SER A 109 14.84 11.56 -0.08
N LEU A 110 15.69 10.63 -0.49
CA LEU A 110 15.98 9.42 0.26
C LEU A 110 16.67 9.72 1.61
N SER A 111 17.49 10.79 1.68
CA SER A 111 18.18 11.17 2.91
C SER A 111 17.20 11.72 3.95
N ARG A 112 17.45 11.34 5.22
CA ARG A 112 16.76 11.87 6.40
C ARG A 112 17.55 12.99 7.10
N ASP A 113 18.66 13.46 6.52
CA ASP A 113 19.54 14.44 7.12
C ASP A 113 18.99 15.88 7.03
N GLY A 114 19.36 16.70 8.01
CA GLY A 114 19.00 18.10 8.08
C GLY A 114 17.62 18.39 8.69
N ALA A 115 17.34 19.67 8.90
CA ALA A 115 16.14 20.14 9.62
C ALA A 115 14.81 19.66 9.02
N PHE A 116 14.75 19.38 7.73
CA PHE A 116 13.57 18.89 7.01
C PHE A 116 13.74 17.48 6.45
N GLY A 117 14.80 16.76 6.86
CA GLY A 117 15.14 15.44 6.31
C GLY A 117 14.00 14.43 6.45
N PHE A 118 13.33 14.39 7.62
CA PHE A 118 12.18 13.53 7.86
C PHE A 118 11.04 13.77 6.84
N TRP A 119 10.66 15.03 6.58
CA TRP A 119 9.61 15.38 5.64
C TRP A 119 9.97 15.08 4.18
N ARG A 120 11.23 15.31 3.82
CA ARG A 120 11.75 15.01 2.48
C ARG A 120 11.75 13.51 2.22
N HIS A 121 12.16 12.72 3.23
CA HIS A 121 12.09 11.26 3.16
C HIS A 121 10.64 10.77 3.08
N ALA A 122 9.75 11.35 3.86
CA ALA A 122 8.32 11.04 3.82
C ALA A 122 7.71 11.25 2.41
N LEU A 123 8.06 12.37 1.75
CA LEU A 123 7.67 12.63 0.36
C LEU A 123 8.29 11.59 -0.58
N TYR A 124 9.55 11.21 -0.36
CA TYR A 124 10.20 10.18 -1.17
C TYR A 124 9.45 8.83 -1.07
N VAL A 125 9.16 8.36 0.14
CA VAL A 125 8.40 7.14 0.35
C VAL A 125 7.00 7.24 -0.27
N TYR A 126 6.32 8.37 -0.11
CA TYR A 126 5.01 8.60 -0.73
C TYR A 126 5.03 8.40 -2.25
N TYR A 127 6.06 8.87 -2.95
CA TYR A 127 6.16 8.74 -4.41
C TYR A 127 6.72 7.40 -4.88
N HIS A 128 7.54 6.74 -4.06
CA HIS A 128 8.32 5.58 -4.48
C HIS A 128 7.99 4.28 -3.74
N HIS A 129 6.94 4.25 -2.88
CA HIS A 129 6.63 3.02 -2.11
C HIS A 129 6.31 1.82 -3.01
N ALA A 130 5.73 2.02 -4.19
CA ALA A 130 5.46 0.95 -5.14
C ALA A 130 6.75 0.29 -5.65
N GLU A 131 7.74 1.11 -6.02
CA GLU A 131 9.07 0.63 -6.43
C GLU A 131 9.84 0.00 -5.26
N ILE A 132 9.81 0.64 -4.08
CA ILE A 132 10.45 0.14 -2.85
C ILE A 132 9.83 -1.22 -2.46
N GLY A 133 8.50 -1.33 -2.46
CA GLY A 133 7.80 -2.57 -2.16
C GLY A 133 8.10 -3.68 -3.16
N SER A 134 8.10 -3.34 -4.44
CA SER A 134 8.47 -4.26 -5.51
C SER A 134 9.89 -4.83 -5.32
N GLU A 135 10.86 -3.99 -5.00
CA GLU A 135 12.23 -4.45 -4.77
C GLU A 135 12.34 -5.36 -3.55
N LYS A 136 11.68 -5.03 -2.44
CA LYS A 136 11.62 -5.91 -1.26
C LYS A 136 11.04 -7.29 -1.59
N LEU A 137 9.95 -7.34 -2.38
CA LEU A 137 9.32 -8.58 -2.83
C LEU A 137 10.24 -9.37 -3.77
N ARG A 138 10.95 -8.70 -4.67
CA ARG A 138 11.92 -9.34 -5.56
C ARG A 138 13.06 -10.01 -4.78
N LEU A 139 13.55 -9.36 -3.72
CA LEU A 139 14.58 -9.92 -2.84
C LEU A 139 14.09 -11.16 -2.08
N LEU A 140 12.79 -11.31 -1.83
CA LEU A 140 12.18 -12.52 -1.27
C LEU A 140 11.88 -13.60 -2.34
N GLY A 141 12.19 -13.37 -3.62
CA GLY A 141 11.86 -14.29 -4.71
C GLY A 141 10.42 -14.19 -5.22
N CYS A 142 9.61 -13.23 -4.72
CA CYS A 142 8.22 -13.01 -5.11
C CYS A 142 8.12 -12.14 -6.37
N SER A 143 8.71 -12.60 -7.47
CA SER A 143 8.85 -11.79 -8.71
C SER A 143 7.51 -11.46 -9.37
N ARG A 144 6.51 -12.35 -9.28
CA ARG A 144 5.16 -12.14 -9.84
C ARG A 144 4.44 -11.03 -9.07
N GLU A 145 4.46 -11.08 -7.74
CA GLU A 145 3.89 -10.07 -6.86
C GLU A 145 4.61 -8.72 -7.04
N ALA A 146 5.94 -8.75 -7.09
CA ALA A 146 6.77 -7.56 -7.28
C ALA A 146 6.41 -6.79 -8.56
N SER A 147 6.17 -7.49 -9.67
CA SER A 147 5.80 -6.86 -10.94
C SER A 147 4.46 -6.13 -10.87
N VAL A 148 3.46 -6.70 -10.18
CA VAL A 148 2.14 -6.10 -10.02
C VAL A 148 2.18 -4.95 -9.01
N VAL A 149 2.83 -5.15 -7.86
CA VAL A 149 2.99 -4.12 -6.84
C VAL A 149 3.69 -2.87 -7.39
N ARG A 150 4.67 -3.03 -8.25
CA ARG A 150 5.33 -1.88 -8.93
C ARG A 150 4.36 -1.02 -9.73
N LEU A 151 3.32 -1.63 -10.31
CA LEU A 151 2.41 -1.00 -11.26
C LEU A 151 1.10 -0.50 -10.64
N HIS A 152 0.84 -0.74 -9.34
CA HIS A 152 -0.50 -0.48 -8.78
C HIS A 152 -0.91 0.99 -8.84
N HIS A 153 0.03 1.94 -8.85
CA HIS A 153 -0.22 3.38 -9.07
C HIS A 153 0.07 3.87 -10.49
N ALA A 154 0.55 3.01 -11.38
CA ALA A 154 0.76 3.39 -12.78
C ALA A 154 -0.57 3.59 -13.52
N SER A 155 -0.56 4.41 -14.57
CA SER A 155 -1.74 4.59 -15.42
C SER A 155 -2.19 3.25 -16.01
N PRO A 156 -3.51 2.95 -16.02
CA PRO A 156 -4.04 1.73 -16.61
C PRO A 156 -3.65 1.57 -18.09
N THR A 157 -3.36 0.34 -18.48
CA THR A 157 -3.06 -0.04 -19.87
C THR A 157 -3.91 -1.24 -20.30
N ALA A 158 -4.05 -1.46 -21.61
CA ALA A 158 -4.78 -2.61 -22.15
C ALA A 158 -4.10 -3.96 -21.81
N GLY A 159 -2.80 -3.94 -21.47
CA GLY A 159 -2.04 -5.13 -21.09
C GLY A 159 -2.08 -5.48 -19.60
N ASP A 160 -2.81 -4.70 -18.78
CA ASP A 160 -2.88 -4.97 -17.34
C ASP A 160 -3.66 -6.25 -17.06
N SER A 161 -3.12 -7.11 -16.17
CA SER A 161 -3.83 -8.31 -15.74
C SER A 161 -5.14 -7.96 -15.01
N MET A 162 -6.06 -8.91 -14.95
CA MET A 162 -7.32 -8.74 -14.22
C MET A 162 -7.07 -8.46 -12.73
N GLU A 163 -6.09 -9.13 -12.14
CA GLU A 163 -5.73 -8.94 -10.72
C GLU A 163 -5.18 -7.53 -10.46
N LEU A 164 -4.37 -6.97 -11.36
CA LEU A 164 -3.88 -5.58 -11.23
C LEU A 164 -5.04 -4.57 -11.32
N GLN A 165 -5.98 -4.80 -12.25
CA GLN A 165 -7.16 -3.96 -12.39
C GLN A 165 -8.04 -4.02 -11.13
N LEU A 166 -8.28 -5.22 -10.59
CA LEU A 166 -9.06 -5.43 -9.37
C LEU A 166 -8.35 -4.85 -8.13
N LEU A 167 -7.03 -5.00 -8.04
CA LEU A 167 -6.24 -4.38 -6.98
C LEU A 167 -6.42 -2.86 -6.96
N ARG A 168 -6.22 -2.20 -8.12
CA ARG A 168 -6.40 -0.73 -8.22
C ARG A 168 -7.82 -0.29 -7.88
N GLN A 169 -8.82 -1.05 -8.32
CA GLN A 169 -10.22 -0.77 -7.99
C GLN A 169 -10.47 -0.90 -6.49
N ALA A 170 -10.01 -1.98 -5.87
CA ALA A 170 -10.15 -2.21 -4.44
C ALA A 170 -9.43 -1.14 -3.60
N ASP A 171 -8.19 -0.78 -3.96
CA ASP A 171 -7.40 0.27 -3.31
C ASP A 171 -8.12 1.64 -3.38
N SER A 172 -8.69 1.98 -4.54
CA SER A 172 -9.42 3.25 -4.72
C SER A 172 -10.70 3.37 -3.90
N LEU A 173 -11.29 2.24 -3.47
CA LEU A 173 -12.52 2.18 -2.67
C LEU A 173 -12.25 2.28 -1.15
N ASN A 174 -11.02 1.99 -0.73
CA ASN A 174 -10.57 1.97 0.67
C ASN A 174 -9.63 3.11 1.00
#